data_59cf8bbb65b67391af1d22973de6c7ba
#
_entry.id   59cf8bbb65b67391af1d22973de6c7ba
#
_cell.length_a   1.000
_cell.length_b   1.000
_cell.length_c   1.000
_cell.angle_alpha   90.00
_cell.angle_beta   90.00
_cell.angle_gamma   90.00
#
_symmetry.space_group_name_H-M   'P 1'
#
loop_
_entity.id
_entity.type
_entity.pdbx_description
1 polymer ?
#
loop_
_entity_poly.entity_id
_entity_poly.type
_entity_poly.pdbx_seq_one_letter_code
_entity_poly.pdbx_strand_id
1 'polypeptide(L)'
;MANERDIIDKQDPAEMEMAEKKAKEEAEKDTAVKFTFKLLTPIEYEGKEYKELKFDFSQITGADSLNIESELQTKGIMLVTPSFQTPYLIRVCARACAESVDADLFLKFKLRDFLALRNKARNFLMSVEQ
;
A
#
# COMPACT_ATOMS: atom_id res chain seq x y z
N MET A 1 41.97 2.71 -5.50
CA MET A 1 40.72 3.36 -5.11
C MET A 1 39.55 2.76 -5.84
N ALA A 2 38.59 2.25 -5.10
CA ALA A 2 37.40 1.70 -5.71
C ALA A 2 36.50 2.85 -6.21
N ASN A 3 36.12 2.80 -7.46
CA ASN A 3 35.14 3.73 -8.03
C ASN A 3 33.84 2.99 -8.24
N GLU A 4 32.83 3.68 -8.74
CA GLU A 4 31.51 3.08 -8.97
C GLU A 4 31.59 1.86 -9.88
N ARG A 5 32.43 1.89 -10.88
CA ARG A 5 32.62 0.77 -11.80
C ARG A 5 33.22 -0.43 -11.08
N ASP A 6 34.21 -0.21 -10.21
CA ASP A 6 34.81 -1.29 -9.44
C ASP A 6 33.80 -1.90 -8.46
N ILE A 7 32.94 -1.10 -7.88
CA ILE A 7 31.90 -1.57 -6.98
C ILE A 7 30.91 -2.46 -7.74
N ILE A 8 30.49 -2.07 -8.93
CA ILE A 8 29.59 -2.84 -9.77
C ILE A 8 30.23 -4.15 -10.21
N ASP A 9 31.48 -4.08 -10.63
CA ASP A 9 32.22 -5.26 -11.12
C ASP A 9 32.48 -6.27 -10.03
N LYS A 10 32.46 -5.84 -8.76
CA LYS A 10 32.72 -6.72 -7.62
C LYS A 10 31.47 -7.41 -7.09
N GLN A 11 30.29 -7.06 -7.58
CA GLN A 11 29.08 -7.79 -7.23
C GLN A 11 29.16 -9.18 -7.86
N ASP A 12 29.12 -10.20 -7.02
CA ASP A 12 29.14 -11.56 -7.55
C ASP A 12 27.72 -12.04 -7.85
N PRO A 13 27.58 -13.11 -8.66
CA PRO A 13 26.27 -13.65 -9.01
C PRO A 13 25.45 -14.10 -7.82
N ALA A 14 26.09 -14.59 -6.74
CA ALA A 14 25.37 -15.04 -5.56
C ALA A 14 24.69 -13.88 -4.83
N GLU A 15 25.37 -12.72 -4.75
CA GLU A 15 24.78 -11.52 -4.16
C GLU A 15 23.60 -11.02 -4.98
N MET A 16 23.71 -11.06 -6.30
CA MET A 16 22.65 -10.67 -7.20
C MET A 16 21.44 -11.59 -7.08
N GLU A 17 21.67 -12.89 -6.97
CA GLU A 17 20.60 -13.87 -6.76
C GLU A 17 19.89 -13.64 -5.44
N MET A 18 20.64 -13.34 -4.38
CA MET A 18 20.04 -13.04 -3.07
C MET A 18 19.21 -11.77 -3.12
N ALA A 19 19.69 -10.74 -3.83
CA ALA A 19 18.94 -9.50 -3.99
C ALA A 19 17.64 -9.73 -4.76
N GLU A 20 17.69 -10.50 -5.84
CA GLU A 20 16.51 -10.84 -6.62
C GLU A 20 15.52 -11.67 -5.81
N LYS A 21 16.00 -12.66 -5.05
CA LYS A 21 15.17 -13.48 -4.21
C LYS A 21 14.49 -12.64 -3.13
N LYS A 22 15.24 -11.74 -2.51
CA LYS A 22 14.70 -10.85 -1.49
C LYS A 22 13.64 -9.91 -2.09
N ALA A 23 13.88 -9.38 -3.28
CA ALA A 23 12.91 -8.54 -3.97
C ALA A 23 11.63 -9.31 -4.28
N LYS A 24 11.74 -10.57 -4.70
CA LYS A 24 10.58 -11.43 -4.96
C LYS A 24 9.81 -11.71 -3.67
N GLU A 25 10.51 -11.99 -2.57
CA GLU A 25 9.88 -12.22 -1.28
C GLU A 25 9.14 -10.97 -0.81
N GLU A 26 9.71 -9.80 -0.98
CA GLU A 26 9.07 -8.54 -0.63
C GLU A 26 7.84 -8.28 -1.51
N ALA A 27 7.95 -8.56 -2.81
CA ALA A 27 6.81 -8.42 -3.72
C ALA A 27 5.67 -9.36 -3.34
N GLU A 28 5.98 -10.59 -2.93
CA GLU A 28 4.97 -11.54 -2.46
C GLU A 28 4.29 -11.04 -1.19
N LYS A 29 5.06 -10.47 -0.26
CA LYS A 29 4.49 -9.88 0.95
C LYS A 29 3.61 -8.69 0.63
N ASP A 30 4.01 -7.88 -0.36
CA ASP A 30 3.26 -6.69 -0.76
C ASP A 30 1.96 -7.02 -1.47
N THR A 31 1.81 -8.25 -1.98
CA THR A 31 0.57 -8.71 -2.60
C THR A 31 -0.30 -9.52 -1.65
N ALA A 32 0.12 -9.68 -0.39
CA ALA A 32 -0.69 -10.35 0.62
C ALA A 32 -2.02 -9.61 0.81
N VAL A 33 -3.12 -10.37 0.77
CA VAL A 33 -4.46 -9.78 0.89
C VAL A 33 -4.85 -9.48 2.33
N LYS A 34 -4.28 -10.22 3.29
CA LYS A 34 -4.57 -10.03 4.70
C LYS A 34 -3.26 -9.82 5.46
N PHE A 35 -3.15 -8.71 6.17
CA PHE A 35 -1.92 -8.37 6.87
C PHE A 35 -2.17 -7.38 8.01
N THR A 36 -1.20 -7.29 8.92
CA THR A 36 -1.16 -6.27 9.95
C THR A 36 -0.15 -5.20 9.52
N PHE A 37 -0.62 -3.98 9.39
CA PHE A 37 0.22 -2.86 9.00
C PHE A 37 0.68 -2.11 10.26
N LYS A 38 1.98 -2.19 10.55
CA LYS A 38 2.56 -1.51 11.70
C LYS A 38 3.07 -0.14 11.29
N LEU A 39 2.63 0.88 12.01
CA LEU A 39 3.07 2.25 11.75
C LEU A 39 4.46 2.46 12.31
N LEU A 40 5.35 3.04 11.52
CA LEU A 40 6.66 3.46 12.00
C LEU A 40 6.51 4.63 12.97
N THR A 41 5.53 5.49 12.71
CA THR A 41 5.21 6.61 13.56
C THR A 41 3.75 6.50 14.00
N PRO A 42 3.49 6.09 15.24
CA PRO A 42 2.11 6.03 15.74
C PRO A 42 1.42 7.38 15.63
N ILE A 43 0.11 7.35 15.44
CA ILE A 43 -0.69 8.57 15.30
C ILE A 43 -1.86 8.55 16.27
N GLU A 44 -2.39 9.74 16.54
CA GLU A 44 -3.61 9.91 17.29
C GLU A 44 -4.68 10.48 16.37
N TYR A 45 -5.87 9.87 16.39
CA TYR A 45 -6.98 10.29 15.54
C TYR A 45 -8.29 10.09 16.29
N GLU A 46 -9.05 11.16 16.39
CA GLU A 46 -10.33 11.16 17.12
C GLU A 46 -10.22 10.59 18.53
N GLY A 47 -9.19 11.00 19.25
CA GLY A 47 -8.98 10.61 20.64
C GLY A 47 -8.43 9.21 20.85
N LYS A 48 -8.07 8.51 19.79
CA LYS A 48 -7.52 7.15 19.88
C LYS A 48 -6.13 7.10 19.26
N GLU A 49 -5.21 6.40 19.93
CA GLU A 49 -3.87 6.17 19.40
C GLU A 49 -3.86 4.92 18.54
N TYR A 50 -3.23 5.03 17.36
CA TYR A 50 -3.07 3.91 16.44
C TYR A 50 -1.59 3.61 16.24
N LYS A 51 -1.19 2.39 16.54
CA LYS A 51 0.17 1.89 16.34
C LYS A 51 0.21 0.88 15.20
N GLU A 52 -0.90 0.20 14.97
CA GLU A 52 -1.04 -0.76 13.89
C GLU A 52 -2.51 -0.86 13.48
N LEU A 53 -2.72 -1.31 12.26
CA LEU A 53 -4.04 -1.53 11.71
C LEU A 53 -4.05 -2.85 10.95
N LYS A 54 -5.18 -3.53 10.98
CA LYS A 54 -5.35 -4.81 10.28
C LYS A 54 -6.19 -4.61 9.04
N PHE A 55 -5.71 -5.16 7.93
CA PHE A 55 -6.38 -5.04 6.64
C PHE A 55 -6.65 -6.41 6.03
N ASP A 56 -7.78 -6.51 5.35
CA ASP A 56 -8.13 -7.70 4.59
C ASP A 56 -8.75 -7.27 3.27
N PHE A 57 -7.95 -7.23 2.22
CA PHE A 57 -8.42 -6.82 0.90
C PHE A 57 -9.40 -7.82 0.27
N SER A 58 -9.43 -9.07 0.77
CA SER A 58 -10.38 -10.06 0.24
C SER A 58 -11.84 -9.73 0.57
N GLN A 59 -12.06 -8.82 1.51
CA GLN A 59 -13.41 -8.40 1.89
C GLN A 59 -14.01 -7.36 0.96
N ILE A 60 -13.20 -6.77 0.09
CA ILE A 60 -13.67 -5.71 -0.81
C ILE A 60 -14.49 -6.31 -1.94
N THR A 61 -15.66 -5.72 -2.16
CA THR A 61 -16.60 -6.18 -3.18
C THR A 61 -16.68 -5.19 -4.33
N GLY A 62 -17.37 -5.62 -5.41
CA GLY A 62 -17.67 -4.71 -6.51
C GLY A 62 -18.55 -3.54 -6.05
N ALA A 63 -19.45 -3.76 -5.09
CA ALA A 63 -20.24 -2.69 -4.52
C ALA A 63 -19.37 -1.65 -3.82
N ASP A 64 -18.35 -2.09 -3.09
CA ASP A 64 -17.39 -1.19 -2.47
C ASP A 64 -16.69 -0.32 -3.50
N SER A 65 -16.21 -0.93 -4.58
CA SER A 65 -15.54 -0.20 -5.64
C SER A 65 -16.46 0.85 -6.27
N LEU A 66 -17.68 0.46 -6.57
CA LEU A 66 -18.66 1.37 -7.17
C LEU A 66 -18.99 2.54 -6.25
N ASN A 67 -19.11 2.28 -4.96
CA ASN A 67 -19.37 3.32 -3.96
C ASN A 67 -18.18 4.29 -3.87
N ILE A 68 -16.98 3.78 -3.94
CA ILE A 68 -15.75 4.62 -3.94
C ILE A 68 -15.73 5.51 -5.18
N GLU A 69 -16.02 4.95 -6.35
CA GLU A 69 -16.08 5.70 -7.60
C GLU A 69 -17.10 6.84 -7.52
N SER A 70 -18.28 6.53 -6.99
CA SER A 70 -19.35 7.52 -6.83
C SER A 70 -18.94 8.63 -5.86
N GLU A 71 -18.29 8.29 -4.76
CA GLU A 71 -17.80 9.26 -3.80
C GLU A 71 -16.79 10.20 -4.42
N LEU A 72 -15.84 9.65 -5.17
CA LEU A 72 -14.81 10.46 -5.83
C LEU A 72 -15.39 11.36 -6.91
N GLN A 73 -16.35 10.84 -7.67
CA GLN A 73 -17.04 11.62 -8.69
C GLN A 73 -17.77 12.81 -8.07
N THR A 74 -18.42 12.60 -6.93
CA THR A 74 -19.09 13.67 -6.19
C THR A 74 -18.10 14.76 -5.76
N LYS A 75 -16.86 14.39 -5.48
CA LYS A 75 -15.81 15.32 -5.11
C LYS A 75 -15.10 15.95 -6.32
N GLY A 76 -15.55 15.64 -7.53
CA GLY A 76 -14.96 16.19 -8.75
C GLY A 76 -13.65 15.49 -9.16
N ILE A 77 -13.38 14.32 -8.61
CA ILE A 77 -12.17 13.56 -8.94
C ILE A 77 -12.48 12.57 -10.06
N MET A 78 -11.82 12.73 -11.20
CA MET A 78 -11.99 11.84 -12.33
C MET A 78 -11.10 10.61 -12.17
N LEU A 79 -11.70 9.42 -12.29
CA LEU A 79 -10.94 8.17 -12.26
C LEU A 79 -10.57 7.76 -13.68
N VAL A 80 -9.28 7.72 -13.94
CA VAL A 80 -8.72 7.28 -15.24
C VAL A 80 -8.03 5.93 -15.06
N THR A 81 -7.17 5.83 -14.07
CA THR A 81 -6.43 4.60 -13.78
C THR A 81 -6.48 4.34 -12.27
N PRO A 82 -7.57 3.74 -11.75
CA PRO A 82 -7.77 3.59 -10.31
C PRO A 82 -6.59 2.97 -9.57
N SER A 83 -5.93 1.96 -10.15
CA SER A 83 -4.79 1.29 -9.52
C SER A 83 -3.60 2.21 -9.25
N PHE A 84 -3.59 3.40 -9.84
CA PHE A 84 -2.50 4.36 -9.67
C PHE A 84 -2.97 5.68 -9.07
N GLN A 85 -4.24 5.78 -8.71
CA GLN A 85 -4.77 7.04 -8.15
C GLN A 85 -4.93 6.93 -6.65
N THR A 86 -4.15 7.74 -5.94
CA THR A 86 -4.10 7.71 -4.48
C THR A 86 -5.47 7.86 -3.82
N PRO A 87 -6.35 8.78 -4.26
CA PRO A 87 -7.67 8.90 -3.63
C PRO A 87 -8.49 7.60 -3.67
N TYR A 88 -8.37 6.83 -4.74
CA TYR A 88 -9.02 5.53 -4.83
C TYR A 88 -8.36 4.51 -3.90
N LEU A 89 -7.03 4.47 -3.93
CA LEU A 89 -6.26 3.49 -3.16
C LEU A 89 -6.48 3.60 -1.66
N ILE A 90 -6.50 4.82 -1.12
CA ILE A 90 -6.70 4.99 0.32
C ILE A 90 -8.12 4.63 0.73
N ARG A 91 -9.10 4.79 -0.15
CA ARG A 91 -10.47 4.40 0.14
C ARG A 91 -10.64 2.89 0.10
N VAL A 92 -9.92 2.22 -0.79
CA VAL A 92 -9.84 0.76 -0.79
C VAL A 92 -9.28 0.28 0.56
N CYS A 93 -8.22 0.92 1.05
CA CYS A 93 -7.64 0.59 2.36
C CYS A 93 -8.67 0.78 3.48
N ALA A 94 -9.44 1.86 3.45
CA ALA A 94 -10.44 2.12 4.47
C ALA A 94 -11.51 1.02 4.51
N ARG A 95 -11.93 0.55 3.33
CA ARG A 95 -12.91 -0.54 3.23
C ARG A 95 -12.35 -1.87 3.71
N ALA A 96 -11.04 -2.07 3.56
CA ALA A 96 -10.37 -3.30 3.96
C ALA A 96 -9.97 -3.31 5.44
N CYS A 97 -10.05 -2.18 6.12
CA CYS A 97 -9.55 -2.03 7.48
C CYS A 97 -10.53 -2.64 8.49
N ALA A 98 -10.01 -3.53 9.34
CA ALA A 98 -10.83 -4.20 10.36
C ALA A 98 -11.30 -3.26 11.46
N GLU A 99 -10.60 -2.16 11.68
CA GLU A 99 -10.91 -1.20 12.73
C GLU A 99 -12.01 -0.20 12.33
N SER A 100 -12.60 -0.38 11.15
CA SER A 100 -13.73 0.45 10.67
C SER A 100 -13.42 1.95 10.69
N VAL A 101 -12.30 2.32 10.09
CA VAL A 101 -11.86 3.71 9.98
C VAL A 101 -12.23 4.28 8.61
N ASP A 102 -12.25 5.61 8.51
CA ASP A 102 -12.42 6.27 7.22
C ASP A 102 -11.06 6.64 6.61
N ALA A 103 -11.09 7.07 5.36
CA ALA A 103 -9.85 7.41 4.65
C ALA A 103 -9.11 8.60 5.26
N ASP A 104 -9.81 9.46 6.00
CA ASP A 104 -9.20 10.64 6.61
C ASP A 104 -8.15 10.26 7.67
N LEU A 105 -8.32 9.11 8.31
CA LEU A 105 -7.33 8.63 9.26
C LEU A 105 -5.97 8.49 8.58
N PHE A 106 -5.93 7.96 7.37
CA PHE A 106 -4.67 7.73 6.65
C PHE A 106 -3.98 9.04 6.27
N LEU A 107 -4.72 10.13 6.16
CA LEU A 107 -4.13 11.44 5.89
C LEU A 107 -3.33 11.97 7.07
N LYS A 108 -3.50 11.40 8.25
CA LYS A 108 -2.72 11.75 9.44
C LYS A 108 -1.41 10.99 9.52
N PHE A 109 -1.24 9.94 8.72
CA PHE A 109 0.00 9.17 8.70
C PHE A 109 1.15 10.06 8.27
N LYS A 110 2.35 9.79 8.80
CA LYS A 110 3.57 10.36 8.22
C LYS A 110 3.73 9.81 6.81
N LEU A 111 4.35 10.58 5.95
CA LEU A 111 4.46 10.27 4.53
C LEU A 111 4.96 8.84 4.26
N ARG A 112 5.95 8.41 5.02
CA ARG A 112 6.54 7.08 4.86
C ARG A 112 5.51 5.98 5.04
N ASP A 113 4.71 6.07 6.11
CA ASP A 113 3.65 5.09 6.38
C ASP A 113 2.54 5.19 5.35
N PHE A 114 2.18 6.41 4.96
CA PHE A 114 1.15 6.66 3.96
C PHE A 114 1.51 6.02 2.62
N LEU A 115 2.74 6.24 2.16
CA LEU A 115 3.19 5.67 0.89
C LEU A 115 3.30 4.16 0.94
N ALA A 116 3.73 3.60 2.07
CA ALA A 116 3.82 2.16 2.25
C ALA A 116 2.44 1.50 2.15
N LEU A 117 1.45 2.07 2.82
CA LEU A 117 0.08 1.55 2.77
C LEU A 117 -0.51 1.68 1.37
N ARG A 118 -0.35 2.84 0.74
CA ARG A 118 -0.81 3.08 -0.62
C ARG A 118 -0.24 2.04 -1.58
N ASN A 119 1.04 1.72 -1.44
CA ASN A 119 1.70 0.75 -2.31
C ASN A 119 1.14 -0.66 -2.12
N LYS A 120 0.75 -1.02 -0.90
CA LYS A 120 0.12 -2.32 -0.66
C LYS A 120 -1.22 -2.42 -1.39
N ALA A 121 -2.03 -1.39 -1.36
CA ALA A 121 -3.30 -1.36 -2.08
C ALA A 121 -3.07 -1.43 -3.59
N ARG A 122 -2.10 -0.68 -4.11
CA ARG A 122 -1.76 -0.70 -5.52
C ARG A 122 -1.33 -2.09 -5.98
N ASN A 123 -0.45 -2.72 -5.22
CA ASN A 123 0.05 -4.05 -5.56
C ASN A 123 -1.08 -5.09 -5.55
N PHE A 124 -2.00 -4.99 -4.59
CA PHE A 124 -3.16 -5.85 -4.56
C PHE A 124 -4.00 -5.68 -5.83
N LEU A 125 -4.35 -4.44 -6.19
CA LEU A 125 -5.17 -4.18 -7.37
C LEU A 125 -4.49 -4.66 -8.65
N MET A 126 -3.19 -4.44 -8.78
CA MET A 126 -2.45 -4.90 -9.94
C MET A 126 -2.42 -6.42 -10.02
N SER A 127 -2.36 -7.11 -8.90
CA SER A 127 -2.34 -8.57 -8.89
C SER A 127 -3.68 -9.18 -9.32
N VAL A 128 -4.81 -8.55 -8.97
CA VAL A 128 -6.13 -9.08 -9.35
C VAL A 128 -6.57 -8.69 -10.75
N GLU A 129 -5.92 -7.69 -11.35
CA GLU A 129 -6.20 -7.27 -12.72
C GLU A 129 -5.50 -8.12 -13.78
N GLN A 130 -4.64 -9.01 -13.36
CA GLN A 130 -3.88 -9.88 -14.29
C GLN A 130 -4.71 -11.05 -14.80
#